data_12e305c74e06a69346c009f9701c383a
#
_entry.id   12e305c74e06a69346c009f9701c383a
#
_cell.length_a   1.000
_cell.length_b   1.000
_cell.length_c   1.000
_cell.angle_alpha   90.00
_cell.angle_beta   90.00
_cell.angle_gamma   90.00
#
_symmetry.space_group_name_H-M   'P 1'
#
loop_
_entity.id
_entity.type
_entity.pdbx_description
1 polymer ?
#
loop_
_entity_poly.entity_id
_entity_poly.type
_entity_poly.pdbx_seq_one_letter_code
_entity_poly.pdbx_strand_id
1 'polypeptide(L)'
;SKEFDLLKIFENDVVINIELKSNDIALDKLEYQLRKNRYYLSHLKKKIYSFTYVNSGGNGEIYSYDGEKLFKSNIEEIAQLISLKERCIKKNIERLFKAKDYLISPINTPQLFVEGNYYLTGQQEEIKNKIIKGINNGEQKIWGIQGSAGTGKTLLLYDIARTLGQIMRVCVIHSGILSQGHIELNSILREVDIIPVKECNENLIRQYDCILIDESQRLYQVDFDCIVKAFQDWNIHCIFGYDYYQVLSYAEENRNIPEQLNRLSFFYENKLSEKIRTNKEVVSFIKNVINLTHRPKRYM
;
A
#
# COMPACT_ATOMS: atom_id res chain seq x y z
N SER A 1 -10.97 -3.73 0.43
CA SER A 1 -11.10 -4.76 1.48
C SER A 1 -10.41 -6.03 1.00
N LYS A 2 -9.78 -6.78 1.91
CA LYS A 2 -9.24 -8.11 1.58
C LYS A 2 -10.42 -9.08 1.49
N GLU A 3 -10.52 -9.79 0.38
CA GLU A 3 -11.50 -10.85 0.17
C GLU A 3 -10.83 -12.21 0.32
N PHE A 4 -11.54 -13.13 0.96
CA PHE A 4 -11.20 -14.54 1.03
C PHE A 4 -12.37 -15.30 0.39
N ASP A 5 -12.08 -16.24 -0.51
CA ASP A 5 -13.15 -17.00 -1.16
C ASP A 5 -13.91 -17.85 -0.15
N LEU A 6 -13.18 -18.60 0.67
CA LEU A 6 -13.74 -19.37 1.80
C LEU A 6 -12.85 -19.20 3.03
N LEU A 7 -13.43 -18.69 4.11
CA LEU A 7 -12.74 -18.51 5.39
C LEU A 7 -13.57 -19.11 6.53
N LYS A 8 -12.95 -20.00 7.30
CA LYS A 8 -13.55 -20.61 8.47
C LYS A 8 -12.66 -20.42 9.68
N ILE A 9 -13.17 -19.74 10.71
CA ILE A 9 -12.47 -19.45 11.95
C ILE A 9 -13.13 -20.22 13.07
N PHE A 10 -12.35 -21.05 13.78
CA PHE A 10 -12.81 -21.86 14.89
C PHE A 10 -12.47 -21.20 16.23
N GLU A 11 -13.27 -21.50 17.25
CA GLU A 11 -13.03 -21.00 18.62
C GLU A 11 -11.72 -21.55 19.21
N ASN A 12 -11.35 -22.77 18.86
CA ASN A 12 -10.16 -23.49 19.32
C ASN A 12 -8.87 -23.20 18.52
N ASP A 13 -8.62 -21.94 18.28
CA ASP A 13 -7.35 -21.43 17.72
C ASP A 13 -6.94 -21.96 16.33
N VAL A 14 -7.92 -22.28 15.49
CA VAL A 14 -7.69 -22.72 14.11
C VAL A 14 -8.42 -21.82 13.11
N VAL A 15 -7.75 -21.56 12.00
CA VAL A 15 -8.30 -20.88 10.82
C VAL A 15 -8.06 -21.75 9.60
N ILE A 16 -9.09 -21.95 8.79
CA ILE A 16 -8.98 -22.59 7.48
C ILE A 16 -9.34 -21.55 6.41
N ASN A 17 -8.42 -21.33 5.49
CA ASN A 17 -8.60 -20.48 4.32
C ASN A 17 -8.49 -21.34 3.06
N ILE A 18 -9.47 -21.23 2.15
CA ILE A 18 -9.48 -21.93 0.87
C ILE A 18 -9.72 -20.88 -0.23
N GLU A 19 -8.81 -20.78 -1.18
CA GLU A 19 -8.95 -19.98 -2.38
C GLU A 19 -9.45 -20.84 -3.54
N LEU A 20 -10.30 -20.28 -4.39
CA LEU A 20 -10.89 -20.94 -5.55
C LEU A 20 -10.36 -20.32 -6.83
N LYS A 21 -9.89 -21.15 -7.74
CA LYS A 21 -9.40 -20.71 -9.06
C LYS A 21 -10.10 -21.49 -10.16
N SER A 22 -10.67 -20.77 -11.12
CA SER A 22 -11.43 -21.34 -12.23
C SER A 22 -10.58 -21.74 -13.45
N ASN A 23 -9.31 -21.34 -13.47
CA ASN A 23 -8.38 -21.62 -14.58
C ASN A 23 -7.01 -22.02 -14.02
N ASP A 24 -6.20 -22.64 -14.88
CA ASP A 24 -4.79 -22.90 -14.58
C ASP A 24 -4.05 -21.61 -14.27
N ILE A 25 -3.38 -21.61 -13.13
CA ILE A 25 -2.56 -20.50 -12.65
C ILE A 25 -1.19 -21.09 -12.28
N ALA A 26 -0.13 -20.37 -12.65
CA ALA A 26 1.23 -20.75 -12.30
C ALA A 26 1.40 -20.91 -10.77
N LEU A 27 2.11 -21.96 -10.35
CA LEU A 27 2.24 -22.35 -8.93
C LEU A 27 2.83 -21.23 -8.06
N ASP A 28 3.75 -20.43 -8.59
CA ASP A 28 4.32 -19.26 -7.92
C ASP A 28 3.27 -18.20 -7.57
N LYS A 29 2.28 -18.00 -8.43
CA LYS A 29 1.16 -17.08 -8.18
C LYS A 29 0.20 -17.62 -7.12
N LEU A 30 -0.05 -18.94 -7.12
CA LEU A 30 -0.85 -19.58 -6.08
C LEU A 30 -0.16 -19.45 -4.71
N GLU A 31 1.14 -19.75 -4.66
CA GLU A 31 1.94 -19.62 -3.45
C GLU A 31 1.92 -18.17 -2.93
N TYR A 32 2.18 -17.20 -3.79
CA TYR A 32 2.13 -15.79 -3.45
C TYR A 32 0.77 -15.39 -2.85
N GLN A 33 -0.35 -15.84 -3.46
CA GLN A 33 -1.69 -15.56 -2.98
C GLN A 33 -1.93 -16.17 -1.58
N LEU A 34 -1.55 -17.44 -1.36
CA LEU A 34 -1.73 -18.09 -0.06
C LEU A 34 -0.82 -17.51 1.01
N ARG A 35 0.42 -17.14 0.67
CA ARG A 35 1.34 -16.42 1.56
C ARG A 35 0.76 -15.06 1.98
N LYS A 36 0.20 -14.30 1.05
CA LYS A 36 -0.49 -13.04 1.31
C LYS A 36 -1.70 -13.22 2.22
N ASN A 37 -2.51 -14.25 1.98
CA ASN A 37 -3.66 -14.56 2.82
C ASN A 37 -3.23 -14.93 4.24
N ARG A 38 -2.22 -15.78 4.36
CA ARG A 38 -1.66 -16.22 5.64
C ARG A 38 -1.12 -15.03 6.45
N TYR A 39 -0.45 -14.08 5.80
CA TYR A 39 0.00 -12.86 6.44
C TYR A 39 -1.18 -12.10 7.08
N TYR A 40 -2.27 -11.85 6.34
CA TYR A 40 -3.45 -11.15 6.88
C TYR A 40 -4.17 -11.92 7.99
N LEU A 41 -4.05 -13.24 8.04
CA LEU A 41 -4.63 -14.08 9.06
C LEU A 41 -3.75 -14.25 10.30
N SER A 42 -2.43 -13.99 10.18
CA SER A 42 -1.46 -14.22 11.26
C SER A 42 -1.73 -13.37 12.51
N HIS A 43 -2.31 -12.15 12.34
CA HIS A 43 -2.67 -11.29 13.47
C HIS A 43 -3.72 -11.92 14.41
N LEU A 44 -4.47 -12.92 13.93
CA LEU A 44 -5.42 -13.67 14.76
C LEU A 44 -4.72 -14.56 15.78
N LYS A 45 -3.41 -14.77 15.64
CA LYS A 45 -2.58 -15.64 16.51
C LYS A 45 -3.13 -17.07 16.64
N LYS A 46 -3.72 -17.56 15.55
CA LYS A 46 -4.31 -18.91 15.44
C LYS A 46 -3.51 -19.76 14.47
N LYS A 47 -3.63 -21.08 14.56
CA LYS A 47 -3.04 -22.02 13.59
C LYS A 47 -3.78 -21.90 12.26
N ILE A 48 -3.06 -21.51 11.18
CA ILE A 48 -3.63 -21.25 9.88
C ILE A 48 -3.34 -22.42 8.96
N TYR A 49 -4.40 -23.00 8.38
CA TYR A 49 -4.34 -23.94 7.27
C TYR A 49 -4.80 -23.26 6.00
N SER A 50 -3.95 -23.25 4.99
CA SER A 50 -4.19 -22.53 3.73
C SER A 50 -4.22 -23.50 2.58
N PHE A 51 -5.32 -23.48 1.82
CA PHE A 51 -5.53 -24.34 0.66
C PHE A 51 -5.92 -23.50 -0.55
N THR A 52 -5.70 -24.04 -1.73
CA THR A 52 -6.29 -23.54 -2.98
C THR A 52 -6.85 -24.71 -3.78
N TYR A 53 -8.05 -24.52 -4.33
CA TYR A 53 -8.66 -25.42 -5.30
C TYR A 53 -8.53 -24.78 -6.67
N VAL A 54 -7.95 -25.49 -7.62
CA VAL A 54 -7.79 -25.07 -9.01
C VAL A 54 -8.61 -25.99 -9.89
N ASN A 55 -9.57 -25.45 -10.64
CA ASN A 55 -10.35 -26.20 -11.62
C ASN A 55 -9.75 -26.02 -13.02
N SER A 56 -9.07 -27.03 -13.49
CA SER A 56 -8.45 -27.06 -14.84
C SER A 56 -9.20 -28.07 -15.71
N GLY A 57 -10.01 -27.57 -16.66
CA GLY A 57 -10.63 -28.41 -17.69
C GLY A 57 -11.49 -29.56 -17.18
N GLY A 58 -12.09 -29.44 -15.98
CA GLY A 58 -12.93 -30.47 -15.36
C GLY A 58 -12.19 -31.36 -14.34
N ASN A 59 -10.87 -31.26 -14.25
CA ASN A 59 -10.08 -31.90 -13.20
C ASN A 59 -9.72 -30.89 -12.13
N GLY A 60 -10.23 -31.06 -10.90
CA GLY A 60 -9.91 -30.22 -9.76
C GLY A 60 -8.63 -30.66 -9.06
N GLU A 61 -7.68 -29.76 -8.87
CA GLU A 61 -6.49 -30.00 -8.07
C GLU A 61 -6.52 -29.17 -6.80
N ILE A 62 -6.05 -29.75 -5.69
CA ILE A 62 -5.96 -29.06 -4.40
C ILE A 62 -4.50 -28.97 -4.00
N TYR A 63 -4.10 -27.77 -3.56
CA TYR A 63 -2.79 -27.51 -2.99
C TYR A 63 -2.93 -26.97 -1.59
N SER A 64 -2.03 -27.35 -0.68
CA SER A 64 -1.85 -26.80 0.65
C SER A 64 -0.58 -25.96 0.72
N TYR A 65 -0.56 -24.96 1.60
CA TYR A 65 0.60 -24.09 1.86
C TYR A 65 0.93 -24.11 3.35
N ASP A 66 2.12 -24.59 3.70
CA ASP A 66 2.56 -24.74 5.10
C ASP A 66 3.11 -23.46 5.74
N GLY A 67 3.43 -22.47 4.95
CA GLY A 67 4.06 -21.20 5.33
C GLY A 67 5.38 -20.96 4.59
N GLU A 68 5.93 -21.98 3.95
CA GLU A 68 7.16 -21.92 3.19
C GLU A 68 6.94 -22.27 1.71
N LYS A 69 6.21 -23.37 1.42
CA LYS A 69 6.00 -23.86 0.05
C LYS A 69 4.63 -24.54 -0.14
N LEU A 70 4.28 -24.71 -1.41
CA LEU A 70 3.10 -25.43 -1.84
C LEU A 70 3.34 -26.94 -1.89
N PHE A 71 2.31 -27.71 -1.50
CA PHE A 71 2.23 -29.16 -1.63
C PHE A 71 0.93 -29.55 -2.31
N LYS A 72 0.95 -30.64 -3.07
CA LYS A 72 -0.28 -31.24 -3.57
C LYS A 72 -1.04 -31.86 -2.38
N SER A 73 -2.34 -31.60 -2.31
CA SER A 73 -3.24 -32.03 -1.24
C SER A 73 -4.51 -32.65 -1.83
N ASN A 74 -5.46 -33.02 -0.98
CA ASN A 74 -6.74 -33.61 -1.37
C ASN A 74 -7.89 -33.10 -0.50
N ILE A 75 -9.12 -33.43 -0.88
CA ILE A 75 -10.33 -32.98 -0.18
C ILE A 75 -10.48 -33.65 1.18
N GLU A 76 -9.96 -34.87 1.35
CA GLU A 76 -10.01 -35.66 2.57
C GLU A 76 -9.25 -34.97 3.71
N GLU A 77 -8.09 -34.37 3.41
CA GLU A 77 -7.32 -33.58 4.37
C GLU A 77 -8.13 -32.39 4.89
N ILE A 78 -8.80 -31.66 4.01
CA ILE A 78 -9.67 -30.53 4.38
C ILE A 78 -10.84 -31.02 5.21
N ALA A 79 -11.48 -32.14 4.80
CA ALA A 79 -12.61 -32.70 5.49
C ALA A 79 -12.26 -33.19 6.92
N GLN A 80 -11.09 -33.81 7.08
CA GLN A 80 -10.57 -34.20 8.39
C GLN A 80 -10.35 -33.01 9.30
N LEU A 81 -9.72 -31.95 8.79
CA LEU A 81 -9.49 -30.71 9.54
C LEU A 81 -10.79 -30.05 9.99
N ILE A 82 -11.84 -30.11 9.16
CA ILE A 82 -13.15 -29.55 9.49
C ILE A 82 -13.87 -30.42 10.52
N SER A 83 -13.83 -31.74 10.39
CA SER A 83 -14.53 -32.68 11.26
C SER A 83 -13.98 -32.72 12.68
N LEU A 84 -12.69 -32.46 12.87
CA LEU A 84 -12.01 -32.40 14.16
C LEU A 84 -12.31 -31.14 14.97
N LYS A 85 -13.08 -30.17 14.42
CA LYS A 85 -13.28 -28.86 15.02
C LYS A 85 -14.75 -28.61 15.37
N GLU A 86 -15.03 -28.42 16.65
CA GLU A 86 -16.40 -28.44 17.19
C GLU A 86 -17.21 -27.18 16.93
N ARG A 87 -16.64 -26.00 17.03
CA ARG A 87 -17.38 -24.73 16.91
C ARG A 87 -16.70 -23.69 16.04
N CYS A 88 -17.48 -23.12 15.11
CA CYS A 88 -17.05 -21.99 14.29
C CYS A 88 -17.55 -20.67 14.86
N ILE A 89 -16.75 -19.64 14.77
CA ILE A 89 -17.18 -18.28 15.06
C ILE A 89 -18.12 -17.84 13.91
N LYS A 90 -19.42 -17.76 14.21
CA LYS A 90 -20.47 -17.43 13.22
C LYS A 90 -20.84 -15.94 13.19
N LYS A 91 -20.52 -15.19 14.24
CA LYS A 91 -20.94 -13.78 14.39
C LYS A 91 -19.75 -12.84 14.48
N ASN A 92 -19.87 -11.66 13.83
CA ASN A 92 -18.91 -10.56 13.94
C ASN A 92 -17.46 -10.88 13.54
N ILE A 93 -17.25 -11.72 12.52
CA ILE A 93 -15.91 -12.04 11.99
C ILE A 93 -15.17 -10.76 11.61
N GLU A 94 -15.86 -9.76 11.05
CA GLU A 94 -15.27 -8.45 10.70
C GLU A 94 -14.60 -7.74 11.89
N ARG A 95 -15.07 -7.97 13.13
CA ARG A 95 -14.47 -7.40 14.34
C ARG A 95 -13.09 -7.98 14.67
N LEU A 96 -12.77 -9.15 14.13
CA LEU A 96 -11.46 -9.77 14.28
C LEU A 96 -10.40 -9.11 13.36
N PHE A 97 -10.84 -8.38 12.34
CA PHE A 97 -9.96 -7.75 11.33
C PHE A 97 -9.92 -6.22 11.54
N LYS A 98 -9.26 -5.80 12.62
CA LYS A 98 -9.01 -4.37 12.83
C LYS A 98 -7.79 -3.95 12.03
N ALA A 99 -7.95 -2.95 11.18
CA ALA A 99 -6.88 -2.44 10.31
C ALA A 99 -5.56 -2.17 11.05
N LYS A 100 -5.63 -1.66 12.29
CA LYS A 100 -4.46 -1.38 13.14
C LYS A 100 -3.62 -2.61 13.49
N ASP A 101 -4.20 -3.81 13.43
CA ASP A 101 -3.55 -5.03 13.90
C ASP A 101 -2.69 -5.68 12.80
N TYR A 102 -2.84 -5.27 11.52
CA TYR A 102 -2.11 -5.85 10.38
C TYR A 102 -1.61 -4.83 9.36
N LEU A 103 -1.91 -3.54 9.52
CA LEU A 103 -1.41 -2.51 8.63
C LEU A 103 -0.06 -1.98 9.12
N ILE A 104 0.94 -2.17 8.28
CA ILE A 104 2.27 -1.60 8.47
C ILE A 104 2.33 -0.18 7.93
N SER A 105 3.05 0.67 8.63
CA SER A 105 3.36 2.04 8.21
C SER A 105 4.86 2.24 8.21
N PRO A 106 5.48 2.73 7.15
CA PRO A 106 6.91 3.01 7.12
C PRO A 106 7.36 3.88 8.29
N ILE A 107 6.51 4.83 8.68
CA ILE A 107 6.82 5.82 9.72
C ILE A 107 6.48 5.35 11.13
N ASN A 108 5.39 4.57 11.31
CA ASN A 108 4.96 4.13 12.64
C ASN A 108 5.56 2.79 13.06
N THR A 109 6.01 1.98 12.11
CA THR A 109 6.62 0.66 12.32
C THR A 109 7.79 0.45 11.34
N PRO A 110 8.86 1.30 11.42
CA PRO A 110 9.95 1.30 10.44
C PRO A 110 10.62 -0.05 10.28
N GLN A 111 10.89 -0.74 11.40
CA GLN A 111 11.53 -2.05 11.39
C GLN A 111 10.75 -3.08 10.58
N LEU A 112 9.43 -3.19 10.81
CA LEU A 112 8.57 -4.13 10.07
C LEU A 112 8.48 -3.79 8.58
N PHE A 113 8.56 -2.50 8.24
CA PHE A 113 8.61 -2.06 6.86
C PHE A 113 9.91 -2.49 6.18
N VAL A 114 11.07 -2.29 6.80
CA VAL A 114 12.38 -2.68 6.24
C VAL A 114 12.50 -4.20 6.12
N GLU A 115 11.96 -4.96 7.07
CA GLU A 115 11.87 -6.43 7.00
C GLU A 115 10.94 -6.94 5.89
N GLY A 116 10.15 -6.07 5.26
CA GLY A 116 9.20 -6.45 4.22
C GLY A 116 7.94 -7.14 4.74
N ASN A 117 7.62 -6.96 6.02
CA ASN A 117 6.47 -7.56 6.68
C ASN A 117 5.14 -6.86 6.31
N TYR A 118 4.90 -6.64 5.03
CA TYR A 118 3.66 -6.04 4.51
C TYR A 118 3.37 -6.53 3.10
N TYR A 119 2.14 -6.31 2.66
CA TYR A 119 1.73 -6.53 1.27
C TYR A 119 1.01 -5.30 0.74
N LEU A 120 1.33 -4.93 -0.48
CA LEU A 120 0.58 -3.95 -1.23
C LEU A 120 -0.77 -4.52 -1.67
N THR A 121 -1.77 -3.66 -1.84
CA THR A 121 -3.02 -4.05 -2.52
C THR A 121 -2.75 -4.26 -4.00
N GLY A 122 -3.67 -4.92 -4.72
CA GLY A 122 -3.54 -5.09 -6.18
C GLY A 122 -3.38 -3.77 -6.91
N GLN A 123 -4.16 -2.74 -6.51
CA GLN A 123 -4.06 -1.41 -7.09
C GLN A 123 -2.71 -0.73 -6.80
N GLN A 124 -2.17 -0.89 -5.59
CA GLN A 124 -0.85 -0.37 -5.24
C GLN A 124 0.26 -1.08 -6.03
N GLU A 125 0.19 -2.40 -6.17
CA GLU A 125 1.14 -3.19 -6.96
C GLU A 125 1.12 -2.78 -8.44
N GLU A 126 -0.06 -2.57 -9.02
CA GLU A 126 -0.22 -2.10 -10.40
C GLU A 126 0.43 -0.73 -10.61
N ILE A 127 0.14 0.23 -9.72
CA ILE A 127 0.72 1.58 -9.79
C ILE A 127 2.24 1.52 -9.63
N LYS A 128 2.76 0.76 -8.66
CA LYS A 128 4.20 0.55 -8.46
C LYS A 128 4.87 0.03 -9.73
N ASN A 129 4.34 -1.07 -10.27
CA ASN A 129 4.92 -1.71 -11.45
C ASN A 129 4.91 -0.78 -12.66
N LYS A 130 3.86 0.02 -12.84
CA LYS A 130 3.75 1.00 -13.90
C LYS A 130 4.81 2.09 -13.79
N ILE A 131 4.98 2.67 -12.60
CA ILE A 131 5.96 3.74 -12.35
C ILE A 131 7.39 3.19 -12.54
N ILE A 132 7.73 2.06 -11.93
CA ILE A 132 9.06 1.46 -12.03
C ILE A 132 9.38 1.09 -13.49
N LYS A 133 8.42 0.48 -14.20
CA LYS A 133 8.60 0.15 -15.63
C LYS A 133 8.82 1.40 -16.47
N GLY A 134 8.05 2.47 -16.24
CA GLY A 134 8.22 3.74 -16.95
C GLY A 134 9.60 4.35 -16.72
N ILE A 135 10.07 4.39 -15.46
CA ILE A 135 11.40 4.90 -15.12
C ILE A 135 12.50 4.05 -15.79
N ASN A 136 12.42 2.73 -15.67
CA ASN A 136 13.40 1.81 -16.28
C ASN A 136 13.44 1.89 -17.82
N ASN A 137 12.32 2.23 -18.43
CA ASN A 137 12.24 2.46 -19.89
C ASN A 137 12.72 3.87 -20.31
N GLY A 138 13.16 4.70 -19.36
CA GLY A 138 13.59 6.08 -19.65
C GLY A 138 12.45 7.03 -19.99
N GLU A 139 11.22 6.73 -19.55
CA GLU A 139 10.08 7.63 -19.80
C GLU A 139 10.25 8.96 -19.04
N GLN A 140 10.26 10.05 -19.78
CA GLN A 140 10.36 11.42 -19.24
C GLN A 140 8.98 11.88 -18.75
N LYS A 141 8.64 11.46 -17.51
CA LYS A 141 7.37 11.80 -16.86
C LYS A 141 7.55 12.17 -15.40
N ILE A 142 6.78 13.14 -14.94
CA ILE A 142 6.51 13.33 -13.52
C ILE A 142 5.34 12.42 -13.13
N TRP A 143 5.54 11.59 -12.13
CA TRP A 143 4.51 10.64 -11.67
C TRP A 143 3.76 11.22 -10.47
N GLY A 144 2.42 11.14 -10.51
CA GLY A 144 1.55 11.47 -9.40
C GLY A 144 0.93 10.22 -8.77
N ILE A 145 0.88 10.18 -7.44
CA ILE A 145 0.13 9.19 -6.64
C ILE A 145 -0.89 9.97 -5.82
N GLN A 146 -2.10 10.09 -6.37
CA GLN A 146 -3.21 10.75 -5.71
C GLN A 146 -3.99 9.75 -4.87
N GLY A 147 -4.39 10.12 -3.67
CA GLY A 147 -5.27 9.30 -2.86
C GLY A 147 -5.69 10.00 -1.57
N SER A 148 -6.90 9.72 -1.09
CA SER A 148 -7.38 10.27 0.17
C SER A 148 -6.69 9.63 1.39
N ALA A 149 -6.93 10.21 2.57
CA ALA A 149 -6.42 9.65 3.83
C ALA A 149 -6.75 8.16 3.97
N GLY A 150 -5.76 7.36 4.37
CA GLY A 150 -5.93 5.93 4.60
C GLY A 150 -5.88 5.04 3.38
N THR A 151 -5.56 5.55 2.18
CA THR A 151 -5.35 4.73 0.97
C THR A 151 -3.97 4.09 0.88
N GLY A 152 -3.05 4.42 1.81
CA GLY A 152 -1.71 3.86 1.84
C GLY A 152 -0.72 4.53 0.88
N LYS A 153 -0.92 5.80 0.53
CA LYS A 153 0.02 6.59 -0.30
C LYS A 153 1.45 6.52 0.20
N THR A 154 1.66 6.86 1.47
CA THR A 154 2.99 6.83 2.11
C THR A 154 3.63 5.44 2.02
N LEU A 155 2.87 4.35 2.30
CA LEU A 155 3.39 3.00 2.17
C LEU A 155 3.84 2.70 0.73
N LEU A 156 3.01 3.03 -0.26
CA LEU A 156 3.33 2.82 -1.67
C LEU A 156 4.54 3.65 -2.10
N LEU A 157 4.60 4.93 -1.71
CA LEU A 157 5.68 5.84 -2.06
C LEU A 157 7.03 5.34 -1.51
N TYR A 158 7.07 4.96 -0.24
CA TYR A 158 8.29 4.42 0.38
C TYR A 158 8.66 3.02 -0.17
N ASP A 159 7.69 2.20 -0.55
CA ASP A 159 7.96 0.90 -1.20
C ASP A 159 8.55 1.08 -2.60
N ILE A 160 8.08 2.07 -3.37
CA ILE A 160 8.70 2.46 -4.66
C ILE A 160 10.11 2.98 -4.43
N ALA A 161 10.30 3.88 -3.45
CA ALA A 161 11.63 4.43 -3.12
C ALA A 161 12.63 3.33 -2.78
N ARG A 162 12.24 2.38 -1.90
CA ARG A 162 13.06 1.22 -1.54
C ARG A 162 13.41 0.36 -2.76
N THR A 163 12.47 0.15 -3.67
CA THR A 163 12.72 -0.67 -4.87
C THR A 163 13.68 0.03 -5.83
N LEU A 164 13.49 1.34 -6.06
CA LEU A 164 14.38 2.13 -6.91
C LEU A 164 15.76 2.33 -6.28
N GLY A 165 15.83 2.48 -4.96
CA GLY A 165 17.09 2.62 -4.22
C GLY A 165 18.07 1.48 -4.39
N GLN A 166 17.59 0.30 -4.81
CA GLN A 166 18.44 -0.85 -5.15
C GLN A 166 19.29 -0.64 -6.42
N ILE A 167 18.89 0.29 -7.30
CA ILE A 167 19.49 0.46 -8.63
C ILE A 167 19.89 1.91 -8.94
N MET A 168 19.45 2.89 -8.16
CA MET A 168 19.76 4.30 -8.36
C MET A 168 19.75 5.06 -7.03
N ARG A 169 20.28 6.31 -7.01
CA ARG A 169 20.27 7.16 -5.82
C ARG A 169 18.89 7.80 -5.65
N VAL A 170 18.26 7.51 -4.54
CA VAL A 170 16.87 7.91 -4.27
C VAL A 170 16.78 8.78 -3.02
N CYS A 171 16.00 9.84 -3.08
CA CYS A 171 15.65 10.68 -1.94
C CYS A 171 14.13 10.76 -1.78
N VAL A 172 13.66 10.62 -0.54
CA VAL A 172 12.28 10.95 -0.16
C VAL A 172 12.27 12.28 0.57
N ILE A 173 11.57 13.25 0.00
CA ILE A 173 11.36 14.57 0.59
C ILE A 173 10.01 14.58 1.31
N HIS A 174 10.03 14.79 2.62
CA HIS A 174 8.81 14.97 3.39
C HIS A 174 8.45 16.47 3.47
N SER A 175 7.24 16.83 3.06
CA SER A 175 6.79 18.23 3.01
C SER A 175 6.47 18.86 4.38
N GLY A 176 7.01 18.28 5.47
CA GLY A 176 6.82 18.73 6.83
C GLY A 176 8.05 18.49 7.70
N ILE A 177 7.84 18.55 9.02
CA ILE A 177 8.88 18.21 10.00
C ILE A 177 8.99 16.70 10.09
N LEU A 178 10.22 16.18 10.06
CA LEU A 178 10.46 14.74 10.25
C LEU A 178 10.07 14.34 11.68
N SER A 179 9.23 13.32 11.79
CA SER A 179 8.92 12.68 13.05
C SER A 179 10.04 11.71 13.45
N GLN A 180 9.99 11.23 14.71
CA GLN A 180 10.93 10.21 15.19
C GLN A 180 10.94 8.97 14.29
N GLY A 181 9.77 8.57 13.74
CA GLY A 181 9.69 7.44 12.83
C GLY A 181 10.39 7.66 11.48
N HIS A 182 10.42 8.89 10.97
CA HIS A 182 11.21 9.22 9.77
C HIS A 182 12.72 9.10 10.07
N ILE A 183 13.16 9.61 11.22
CA ILE A 183 14.58 9.55 11.65
C ILE A 183 15.01 8.10 11.83
N GLU A 184 14.20 7.29 12.48
CA GLU A 184 14.45 5.86 12.66
C GLU A 184 14.50 5.14 11.31
N LEU A 185 13.51 5.36 10.44
CA LEU A 185 13.47 4.77 9.11
C LEU A 185 14.69 5.14 8.28
N ASN A 186 15.12 6.41 8.30
CA ASN A 186 16.30 6.90 7.60
C ASN A 186 17.60 6.22 8.10
N SER A 187 17.65 5.86 9.38
CA SER A 187 18.82 5.18 9.96
C SER A 187 18.96 3.71 9.56
N ILE A 188 17.83 3.03 9.23
CA ILE A 188 17.81 1.60 8.92
C ILE A 188 17.61 1.31 7.43
N LEU A 189 17.00 2.23 6.67
CA LEU A 189 16.79 2.10 5.23
C LEU A 189 17.97 2.74 4.48
N ARG A 190 19.01 1.95 4.23
CA ARG A 190 20.29 2.44 3.72
C ARG A 190 20.29 2.86 2.26
N GLU A 191 19.31 2.41 1.49
CA GLU A 191 19.20 2.63 0.05
C GLU A 191 18.48 3.92 -0.34
N VAL A 192 17.94 4.66 0.66
CA VAL A 192 17.12 5.85 0.43
C VAL A 192 17.39 6.89 1.50
N ASP A 193 17.66 8.11 1.09
CA ASP A 193 17.76 9.24 2.01
C ASP A 193 16.37 9.85 2.25
N ILE A 194 16.09 10.21 3.51
CA ILE A 194 14.82 10.85 3.90
C ILE A 194 15.14 12.21 4.50
N ILE A 195 14.69 13.27 3.83
CA ILE A 195 14.98 14.64 4.23
C ILE A 195 13.71 15.47 4.41
N PRO A 196 13.71 16.49 5.27
CA PRO A 196 12.63 17.48 5.32
C PRO A 196 12.76 18.47 4.15
N VAL A 197 11.65 18.96 3.65
CA VAL A 197 11.64 19.91 2.50
C VAL A 197 12.49 21.17 2.74
N LYS A 198 12.63 21.63 3.98
CA LYS A 198 13.45 22.79 4.32
C LYS A 198 14.96 22.62 3.98
N GLU A 199 15.42 21.38 3.81
CA GLU A 199 16.80 21.08 3.40
C GLU A 199 16.93 20.93 1.89
N CYS A 200 15.80 20.93 1.17
CA CYS A 200 15.74 20.78 -0.26
C CYS A 200 16.34 22.03 -0.95
N ASN A 201 17.34 21.82 -1.79
CA ASN A 201 17.94 22.85 -2.63
C ASN A 201 18.57 22.21 -3.87
N GLU A 202 18.89 23.03 -4.90
CA GLU A 202 19.42 22.55 -6.17
C GLU A 202 20.67 21.65 -6.01
N ASN A 203 21.60 22.03 -5.15
CA ASN A 203 22.85 21.27 -4.96
C ASN A 203 22.62 19.89 -4.36
N LEU A 204 21.64 19.79 -3.45
CA LEU A 204 21.27 18.52 -2.83
C LEU A 204 20.51 17.64 -3.84
N ILE A 205 19.52 18.21 -4.51
CA ILE A 205 18.69 17.49 -5.50
C ILE A 205 19.54 16.85 -6.60
N ARG A 206 20.55 17.53 -7.11
CA ARG A 206 21.46 17.03 -8.16
C ARG A 206 22.24 15.77 -7.79
N GLN A 207 22.26 15.40 -6.51
CA GLN A 207 22.94 14.18 -6.06
C GLN A 207 22.12 12.90 -6.27
N TYR A 208 20.83 13.05 -6.63
CA TYR A 208 19.89 11.93 -6.77
C TYR A 208 19.44 11.75 -8.22
N ASP A 209 19.09 10.53 -8.54
CA ASP A 209 18.56 10.15 -9.84
C ASP A 209 17.01 10.13 -9.83
N CYS A 210 16.44 9.92 -8.62
CA CYS A 210 14.98 9.92 -8.39
C CYS A 210 14.63 10.61 -7.07
N ILE A 211 13.60 11.45 -7.08
CA ILE A 211 13.06 12.16 -5.91
C ILE A 211 11.59 11.80 -5.75
N LEU A 212 11.23 11.38 -4.55
CA LEU A 212 9.85 11.14 -4.17
C LEU A 212 9.41 12.16 -3.13
N ILE A 213 8.24 12.75 -3.31
CA ILE A 213 7.74 13.80 -2.41
C ILE A 213 6.47 13.31 -1.72
N ASP A 214 6.53 13.14 -0.40
CA ASP A 214 5.35 12.78 0.40
C ASP A 214 4.62 14.02 0.90
N GLU A 215 3.30 13.97 0.92
CA GLU A 215 2.40 15.08 1.31
C GLU A 215 2.62 16.36 0.48
N SER A 216 2.87 16.20 -0.82
CA SER A 216 3.32 17.28 -1.71
C SER A 216 2.30 18.42 -1.86
N GLN A 217 1.02 18.27 -1.49
CA GLN A 217 0.04 19.36 -1.42
C GLN A 217 0.47 20.47 -0.44
N ARG A 218 1.40 20.18 0.48
CA ARG A 218 1.92 21.13 1.48
C ARG A 218 3.14 21.92 1.04
N LEU A 219 3.75 21.58 -0.11
CA LEU A 219 4.94 22.29 -0.62
C LEU A 219 4.72 23.79 -0.70
N TYR A 220 5.77 24.56 -0.41
CA TYR A 220 5.82 25.97 -0.80
C TYR A 220 6.09 26.08 -2.30
N GLN A 221 5.70 27.21 -2.90
CA GLN A 221 5.86 27.41 -4.34
C GLN A 221 7.33 27.30 -4.78
N VAL A 222 8.24 27.87 -4.01
CA VAL A 222 9.69 27.84 -4.31
C VAL A 222 10.24 26.40 -4.34
N ASP A 223 9.77 25.54 -3.42
CA ASP A 223 10.21 24.13 -3.36
C ASP A 223 9.64 23.36 -4.55
N PHE A 224 8.37 23.59 -4.88
CA PHE A 224 7.72 22.97 -6.03
C PHE A 224 8.42 23.34 -7.33
N ASP A 225 8.70 24.64 -7.55
CA ASP A 225 9.38 25.15 -8.75
C ASP A 225 10.80 24.57 -8.87
N CYS A 226 11.52 24.46 -7.74
CA CYS A 226 12.85 23.86 -7.68
C CYS A 226 12.81 22.38 -8.12
N ILE A 227 11.84 21.59 -7.62
CA ILE A 227 11.70 20.18 -7.96
C ILE A 227 11.30 19.99 -9.43
N VAL A 228 10.34 20.79 -9.92
CA VAL A 228 9.93 20.73 -11.34
C VAL A 228 11.09 21.09 -12.27
N LYS A 229 11.88 22.11 -11.91
CA LYS A 229 13.10 22.48 -12.63
C LYS A 229 14.13 21.35 -12.62
N ALA A 230 14.30 20.63 -11.51
CA ALA A 230 15.20 19.49 -11.43
C ALA A 230 14.86 18.39 -12.45
N PHE A 231 13.58 18.12 -12.63
CA PHE A 231 13.11 17.20 -13.68
C PHE A 231 13.46 17.73 -15.09
N GLN A 232 13.19 19.01 -15.37
CA GLN A 232 13.35 19.59 -16.70
C GLN A 232 14.82 19.75 -17.11
N ASP A 233 15.66 20.23 -16.19
CA ASP A 233 17.03 20.63 -16.51
C ASP A 233 18.04 19.48 -16.32
N TRP A 234 17.76 18.54 -15.40
CA TRP A 234 18.75 17.52 -14.99
C TRP A 234 18.26 16.08 -15.16
N ASN A 235 17.09 15.90 -15.76
CA ASN A 235 16.53 14.59 -16.03
C ASN A 235 16.33 13.72 -14.78
N ILE A 236 16.02 14.34 -13.63
CA ILE A 236 15.78 13.64 -12.36
C ILE A 236 14.34 13.16 -12.35
N HIS A 237 14.12 11.87 -12.09
CA HIS A 237 12.77 11.33 -11.96
C HIS A 237 12.06 11.89 -10.73
N CYS A 238 10.80 12.33 -10.88
CA CYS A 238 10.02 12.90 -9.80
C CYS A 238 8.69 12.14 -9.60
N ILE A 239 8.39 11.79 -8.35
CA ILE A 239 7.16 11.12 -7.96
C ILE A 239 6.51 11.90 -6.82
N PHE A 240 5.28 12.40 -7.04
CA PHE A 240 4.54 13.22 -6.07
C PHE A 240 3.41 12.41 -5.44
N GLY A 241 3.44 12.26 -4.11
CA GLY A 241 2.34 11.71 -3.32
C GLY A 241 1.51 12.83 -2.70
N TYR A 242 0.20 12.90 -2.97
CA TYR A 242 -0.65 13.98 -2.51
C TYR A 242 -2.11 13.58 -2.26
N ASP A 243 -2.79 14.44 -1.50
CA ASP A 243 -4.23 14.38 -1.27
C ASP A 243 -4.84 15.75 -1.51
N TYR A 244 -5.77 15.87 -2.44
CA TYR A 244 -6.49 17.12 -2.73
C TYR A 244 -7.24 17.69 -1.53
N TYR A 245 -7.69 16.83 -0.62
CA TYR A 245 -8.58 17.19 0.47
C TYR A 245 -7.88 17.36 1.82
N GLN A 246 -6.59 17.03 1.91
CA GLN A 246 -5.79 17.20 3.14
C GLN A 246 -5.03 18.53 3.13
N VAL A 247 -5.75 19.61 2.95
CA VAL A 247 -5.23 20.99 3.06
C VAL A 247 -5.44 21.45 4.49
N LEU A 248 -4.37 21.90 5.17
CA LEU A 248 -4.39 22.29 6.58
C LEU A 248 -4.50 23.82 6.77
N SER A 249 -4.26 24.60 5.73
CA SER A 249 -4.28 26.05 5.82
C SER A 249 -4.81 26.69 4.55
N TYR A 250 -5.36 27.90 4.68
CA TYR A 250 -5.79 28.72 3.56
C TYR A 250 -4.64 29.04 2.58
N ALA A 251 -3.41 29.13 3.10
CA ALA A 251 -2.23 29.33 2.26
C ALA A 251 -1.90 28.10 1.37
N GLU A 252 -2.11 26.89 1.87
CA GLU A 252 -1.98 25.66 1.09
C GLU A 252 -3.07 25.56 0.01
N GLU A 253 -4.32 25.90 0.38
CA GLU A 253 -5.45 25.92 -0.55
C GLU A 253 -5.19 26.90 -1.71
N ASN A 254 -4.69 28.09 -1.43
CA ASN A 254 -4.37 29.10 -2.46
C ASN A 254 -3.23 28.69 -3.38
N ARG A 255 -2.21 27.99 -2.87
CA ARG A 255 -1.11 27.47 -3.71
C ARG A 255 -1.58 26.36 -4.64
N ASN A 256 -2.47 25.50 -4.16
CA ASN A 256 -3.07 24.40 -4.92
C ASN A 256 -2.06 23.62 -5.79
N ILE A 257 -1.01 23.12 -5.16
CA ILE A 257 0.07 22.35 -5.82
C ILE A 257 -0.47 21.18 -6.67
N PRO A 258 -1.49 20.41 -6.22
CA PRO A 258 -2.06 19.35 -7.05
C PRO A 258 -2.61 19.83 -8.39
N GLU A 259 -3.24 21.00 -8.43
CA GLU A 259 -3.74 21.58 -9.66
C GLU A 259 -2.60 22.04 -10.58
N GLN A 260 -1.52 22.59 -10.00
CA GLN A 260 -0.33 22.96 -10.76
C GLN A 260 0.32 21.72 -11.39
N LEU A 261 0.42 20.60 -10.67
CA LEU A 261 0.91 19.34 -11.21
C LEU A 261 0.08 18.90 -12.44
N ASN A 262 -1.24 18.95 -12.35
CA ASN A 262 -2.13 18.56 -13.45
C ASN A 262 -2.01 19.41 -14.72
N ARG A 263 -1.47 20.62 -14.60
CA ARG A 263 -1.22 21.51 -15.75
C ARG A 263 0.10 21.21 -16.48
N LEU A 264 0.97 20.39 -15.89
CA LEU A 264 2.22 20.01 -16.53
C LEU A 264 1.97 18.98 -17.64
N SER A 265 2.45 19.25 -18.85
CA SER A 265 2.21 18.39 -20.02
C SER A 265 2.82 16.97 -19.90
N PHE A 266 3.83 16.82 -19.05
CA PHE A 266 4.54 15.57 -18.78
C PHE A 266 4.12 14.89 -17.45
N PHE A 267 3.06 15.37 -16.79
CA PHE A 267 2.54 14.80 -15.56
C PHE A 267 1.61 13.63 -15.83
N TYR A 268 1.80 12.55 -15.09
CA TYR A 268 0.98 11.35 -15.17
C TYR A 268 0.42 10.96 -13.80
N GLU A 269 -0.89 11.15 -13.61
CA GLU A 269 -1.58 10.85 -12.36
C GLU A 269 -1.99 9.38 -12.25
N ASN A 270 -1.73 8.77 -11.10
CA ASN A 270 -2.26 7.47 -10.68
C ASN A 270 -3.13 7.68 -9.43
N LYS A 271 -4.34 7.08 -9.40
CA LYS A 271 -5.30 7.27 -8.32
C LYS A 271 -5.44 6.03 -7.45
N LEU A 272 -5.26 6.21 -6.14
CA LEU A 272 -5.60 5.21 -5.13
C LEU A 272 -7.02 5.45 -4.64
N SER A 273 -7.94 4.56 -5.00
CA SER A 273 -9.35 4.64 -4.64
C SER A 273 -9.71 3.77 -3.42
N GLU A 274 -8.95 2.70 -3.18
CA GLU A 274 -9.21 1.77 -2.09
C GLU A 274 -8.76 2.33 -0.74
N LYS A 275 -9.69 2.44 0.21
CA LYS A 275 -9.41 2.84 1.58
C LYS A 275 -9.05 1.62 2.43
N ILE A 276 -7.81 1.59 2.90
CA ILE A 276 -7.27 0.47 3.67
C ILE A 276 -7.43 0.67 5.18
N ARG A 277 -7.28 1.92 5.65
CA ARG A 277 -7.15 2.26 7.08
C ARG A 277 -8.42 2.76 7.76
N THR A 278 -9.49 3.08 7.03
CA THR A 278 -10.63 3.77 7.60
C THR A 278 -11.87 2.90 7.58
N ASN A 279 -12.50 2.68 8.76
CA ASN A 279 -13.80 2.03 8.77
C ASN A 279 -14.88 2.99 8.22
N LYS A 280 -16.03 2.45 7.81
CA LYS A 280 -17.12 3.23 7.19
C LYS A 280 -17.62 4.35 8.11
N GLU A 281 -17.61 4.16 9.44
CA GLU A 281 -18.08 5.12 10.43
C GLU A 281 -17.15 6.34 10.53
N VAL A 282 -15.82 6.12 10.55
CA VAL A 282 -14.82 7.20 10.54
C VAL A 282 -14.85 7.97 9.23
N VAL A 283 -15.03 7.30 8.09
CA VAL A 283 -15.22 7.97 6.78
C VAL A 283 -16.48 8.84 6.80
N SER A 284 -17.58 8.32 7.32
CA SER A 284 -18.84 9.08 7.45
C SER A 284 -18.66 10.30 8.36
N PHE A 285 -17.99 10.13 9.51
CA PHE A 285 -17.69 11.23 10.43
C PHE A 285 -16.84 12.32 9.76
N ILE A 286 -15.74 11.95 9.10
CA ILE A 286 -14.87 12.89 8.40
C ILE A 286 -15.64 13.64 7.30
N LYS A 287 -16.44 12.94 6.49
CA LYS A 287 -17.28 13.56 5.46
C LYS A 287 -18.28 14.55 6.06
N ASN A 288 -18.87 14.22 7.21
CA ASN A 288 -19.84 15.09 7.88
C ASN A 288 -19.16 16.33 8.49
N VAL A 289 -17.92 16.23 8.97
CA VAL A 289 -17.15 17.35 9.51
C VAL A 289 -16.67 18.30 8.41
N ILE A 290 -16.18 17.75 7.31
CA ILE A 290 -15.63 18.55 6.19
C ILE A 290 -16.75 19.17 5.34
N ASN A 291 -17.91 18.53 5.24
CA ASN A 291 -19.01 18.95 4.37
C ASN A 291 -20.30 19.20 5.18
N LEU A 292 -20.29 20.27 5.99
CA LEU A 292 -21.45 20.70 6.81
C LEU A 292 -22.66 21.11 5.97
N THR A 293 -22.51 21.37 4.66
CA THR A 293 -23.57 21.80 3.76
C THR A 293 -24.32 20.66 3.08
N HIS A 294 -23.76 19.45 3.04
CA HIS A 294 -24.38 18.26 2.47
C HIS A 294 -24.46 17.15 3.52
N ARG A 295 -25.59 17.09 4.25
CA ARG A 295 -25.93 15.91 5.06
C ARG A 295 -26.21 14.72 4.14
N PRO A 296 -25.35 13.68 4.09
CA PRO A 296 -25.72 12.46 3.40
C PRO A 296 -26.88 11.81 4.16
N LYS A 297 -27.90 11.36 3.42
CA LYS A 297 -28.98 10.56 3.98
C LYS A 297 -28.39 9.41 4.79
N ARG A 298 -28.90 9.21 6.01
CA ARG A 298 -28.55 8.11 6.91
C ARG A 298 -28.64 6.80 6.11
N TYR A 299 -27.57 6.04 6.12
CA TYR A 299 -27.64 4.64 5.76
C TYR A 299 -28.36 3.94 6.93
N MET A 300 -29.60 3.50 6.69
CA MET A 300 -30.28 2.51 7.51
C MET A 300 -29.63 1.14 7.32
#